data_157e780a70a69be4783949ffb3851b7d
#
_entry.id   157e780a70a69be4783949ffb3851b7d
#
_cell.length_a   1.000
_cell.length_b   1.000
_cell.length_c   1.000
_cell.angle_alpha   90.00
_cell.angle_beta   90.00
_cell.angle_gamma   90.00
#
_symmetry.space_group_name_H-M   'P 1'
#
loop_
_entity.id
_entity.type
_entity.pdbx_description
1 polymer ?
#
loop_
_entity_poly.entity_id
_entity_poly.type
_entity_poly.pdbx_seq_one_letter_code
_entity_poly.pdbx_strand_id
1 'polypeptide(L)'
;MAMAPIKQQLEAAGLQMAGVCTDLATITQGWRHEASLIEDLTTAETNDLGALMPRVRATPGQTLIREGDIGDWMLIILSGTVDVTKQTEEGDKPSRLAVVKQGAALGEMSMLDAAPRYASCTAIEAVEAAVLSRAAVAELIHSHPTTGAKVLVKLTQLLAQRLRNTSNQLVKQLQNAIK
;
A
#
# COMPACT_ATOMS: atom_id res chain seq x y z
N MET A 1 14.94 -0.79 -17.78
CA MET A 1 13.81 -0.32 -18.61
C MET A 1 12.99 0.65 -17.78
N ALA A 2 12.72 1.86 -18.25
CA ALA A 2 11.90 2.81 -17.48
C ALA A 2 10.45 2.30 -17.38
N MET A 3 9.85 2.41 -16.19
CA MET A 3 8.45 2.07 -15.99
C MET A 3 7.54 3.06 -16.75
N ALA A 4 6.37 2.59 -17.18
CA ALA A 4 5.35 3.44 -17.76
C ALA A 4 4.89 4.51 -16.75
N PRO A 5 4.37 5.68 -17.21
CA PRO A 5 3.79 6.67 -16.33
C PRO A 5 2.72 6.07 -15.42
N ILE A 6 2.62 6.55 -14.17
CA ILE A 6 1.72 5.98 -13.17
C ILE A 6 0.28 5.82 -13.66
N LYS A 7 -0.25 6.81 -14.40
CA LYS A 7 -1.60 6.74 -14.97
C LYS A 7 -1.79 5.50 -15.85
N GLN A 8 -0.84 5.20 -16.73
CA GLN A 8 -0.91 4.02 -17.62
C GLN A 8 -0.84 2.72 -16.82
N GLN A 9 -0.03 2.67 -15.77
CA GLN A 9 0.06 1.50 -14.89
C GLN A 9 -1.27 1.24 -14.17
N LEU A 10 -1.93 2.29 -13.67
CA LEU A 10 -3.21 2.19 -12.96
C LEU A 10 -4.35 1.78 -13.92
N GLU A 11 -4.37 2.35 -15.13
CA GLU A 11 -5.32 1.96 -16.18
C GLU A 11 -5.12 0.50 -16.60
N ALA A 12 -3.87 0.05 -16.75
CA ALA A 12 -3.55 -1.36 -17.05
C ALA A 12 -3.97 -2.31 -15.91
N ALA A 13 -3.91 -1.85 -14.66
CA ALA A 13 -4.43 -2.58 -13.50
C ALA A 13 -5.97 -2.51 -13.39
N GLY A 14 -6.65 -1.81 -14.30
CA GLY A 14 -8.11 -1.66 -14.30
C GLY A 14 -8.64 -0.70 -13.24
N LEU A 15 -7.79 0.11 -12.59
CA LEU A 15 -8.19 1.02 -11.53
C LEU A 15 -8.78 2.32 -12.09
N GLN A 16 -9.93 2.70 -11.57
CA GLN A 16 -10.60 3.94 -11.98
C GLN A 16 -9.98 5.14 -11.27
N MET A 17 -9.43 6.07 -12.05
CA MET A 17 -8.91 7.34 -11.54
C MET A 17 -10.06 8.21 -11.00
N ALA A 18 -9.88 8.79 -9.80
CA ALA A 18 -10.85 9.64 -9.10
C ALA A 18 -10.26 11.00 -8.68
N GLY A 19 -9.24 11.48 -9.39
CA GLY A 19 -8.57 12.75 -9.12
C GLY A 19 -7.25 12.59 -8.38
N VAL A 20 -6.89 13.59 -7.56
CA VAL A 20 -5.68 13.67 -6.74
C VAL A 20 -6.08 13.88 -5.28
N CYS A 21 -5.29 13.40 -4.35
CA CYS A 21 -5.60 13.45 -2.90
C CYS A 21 -5.21 14.80 -2.26
N THR A 22 -5.60 15.94 -2.86
CA THR A 22 -5.27 17.28 -2.32
C THR A 22 -5.88 17.55 -0.94
N ASP A 23 -6.87 16.77 -0.55
CA ASP A 23 -7.59 16.80 0.74
C ASP A 23 -7.14 15.68 1.70
N LEU A 24 -5.97 15.08 1.47
CA LEU A 24 -5.49 13.90 2.22
C LEU A 24 -5.48 14.14 3.72
N ALA A 25 -5.03 15.29 4.20
CA ALA A 25 -5.03 15.63 5.61
C ALA A 25 -6.44 15.66 6.23
N THR A 26 -7.45 16.08 5.47
CA THR A 26 -8.84 16.09 5.91
C THR A 26 -9.41 14.66 5.98
N ILE A 27 -9.14 13.85 4.95
CA ILE A 27 -9.60 12.45 4.90
C ILE A 27 -9.00 11.62 6.04
N THR A 28 -7.75 11.90 6.39
CA THR A 28 -6.99 11.13 7.37
C THR A 28 -7.12 11.68 8.79
N GLN A 29 -7.87 12.76 8.96
CA GLN A 29 -8.13 13.34 10.28
C GLN A 29 -8.82 12.32 11.19
N GLY A 30 -8.22 12.06 12.34
CA GLY A 30 -8.76 11.09 13.30
C GLY A 30 -8.38 9.63 13.02
N TRP A 31 -7.58 9.34 12.03
CA TRP A 31 -7.00 8.01 11.89
C TRP A 31 -6.09 7.70 13.09
N ARG A 32 -6.47 6.70 13.87
CA ARG A 32 -5.75 6.24 15.07
C ARG A 32 -5.08 4.89 14.78
N HIS A 33 -4.14 4.86 13.82
CA HIS A 33 -3.40 3.65 13.51
C HIS A 33 -1.91 3.92 13.69
N GLU A 34 -1.30 3.28 14.68
CA GLU A 34 0.14 3.34 15.00
C GLU A 34 1.08 2.98 13.83
N ALA A 35 0.51 2.53 12.71
CA ALA A 35 1.24 2.11 11.52
C ALA A 35 0.80 2.85 10.25
N SER A 36 0.24 4.06 10.37
CA SER A 36 -0.10 4.87 9.21
C SER A 36 1.12 5.58 8.65
N LEU A 37 1.28 5.60 7.32
CA LEU A 37 2.36 6.30 6.63
C LEU A 37 2.43 7.80 6.94
N ILE A 38 1.29 8.39 7.34
CA ILE A 38 1.13 9.84 7.55
C ILE A 38 1.14 10.28 9.00
N GLU A 39 1.29 9.34 9.96
CA GLU A 39 1.14 9.60 11.41
C GLU A 39 2.04 10.73 11.93
N ASP A 40 3.27 10.81 11.44
CA ASP A 40 4.27 11.79 11.88
C ASP A 40 4.32 13.06 11.00
N LEU A 41 3.37 13.19 10.06
CA LEU A 41 3.28 14.35 9.17
C LEU A 41 2.36 15.43 9.76
N THR A 42 2.76 16.68 9.63
CA THR A 42 1.88 17.81 9.85
C THR A 42 0.79 17.89 8.77
N THR A 43 -0.25 18.67 8.99
CA THR A 43 -1.30 18.92 7.98
C THR A 43 -0.72 19.40 6.65
N ALA A 44 0.24 20.33 6.68
CA ALA A 44 0.90 20.82 5.48
C ALA A 44 1.68 19.71 4.75
N GLU A 45 2.51 18.96 5.46
CA GLU A 45 3.29 17.85 4.92
C GLU A 45 2.38 16.74 4.35
N THR A 46 1.24 16.47 4.98
CA THR A 46 0.25 15.49 4.48
C THR A 46 -0.39 15.98 3.18
N ASN A 47 -0.68 17.27 3.05
CA ASN A 47 -1.22 17.85 1.81
C ASN A 47 -0.17 17.88 0.69
N ASP A 48 1.09 18.19 1.00
CA ASP A 48 2.20 18.12 0.03
C ASP A 48 2.36 16.71 -0.53
N LEU A 49 2.32 15.69 0.35
CA LEU A 49 2.32 14.29 -0.05
C LEU A 49 1.09 13.97 -0.91
N GLY A 50 -0.10 14.35 -0.45
CA GLY A 50 -1.37 14.08 -1.13
C GLY A 50 -1.47 14.69 -2.51
N ALA A 51 -0.86 15.86 -2.75
CA ALA A 51 -0.79 16.52 -4.05
C ALA A 51 -0.04 15.68 -5.12
N LEU A 52 0.84 14.77 -4.68
CA LEU A 52 1.57 13.85 -5.55
C LEU A 52 0.89 12.47 -5.68
N MET A 53 -0.25 12.26 -5.02
CA MET A 53 -0.92 10.98 -4.95
C MET A 53 -2.23 10.97 -5.75
N PRO A 54 -2.29 10.26 -6.89
CA PRO A 54 -3.56 9.95 -7.54
C PRO A 54 -4.50 9.21 -6.59
N ARG A 55 -5.80 9.52 -6.69
CA ARG A 55 -6.89 8.78 -6.03
C ARG A 55 -7.49 7.79 -7.02
N VAL A 56 -7.71 6.57 -6.56
CA VAL A 56 -8.35 5.52 -7.35
C VAL A 56 -9.53 4.91 -6.60
N ARG A 57 -10.45 4.33 -7.37
CA ARG A 57 -11.61 3.58 -6.88
C ARG A 57 -11.59 2.17 -7.43
N ALA A 58 -12.07 1.23 -6.62
CA ALA A 58 -12.32 -0.14 -7.02
C ALA A 58 -13.69 -0.59 -6.52
N THR A 59 -14.36 -1.40 -7.33
CA THR A 59 -15.64 -2.02 -6.98
C THR A 59 -15.43 -3.34 -6.24
N PRO A 60 -16.44 -3.83 -5.49
CA PRO A 60 -16.36 -5.14 -4.84
C PRO A 60 -15.96 -6.25 -5.82
N GLY A 61 -15.04 -7.12 -5.40
CA GLY A 61 -14.48 -8.20 -6.21
C GLY A 61 -13.37 -7.79 -7.16
N GLN A 62 -13.10 -6.50 -7.33
CA GLN A 62 -12.04 -6.01 -8.20
C GLN A 62 -10.66 -6.21 -7.57
N THR A 63 -9.71 -6.74 -8.35
CA THR A 63 -8.30 -6.85 -7.95
C THR A 63 -7.60 -5.51 -8.14
N LEU A 64 -7.06 -4.94 -7.05
CA LEU A 64 -6.28 -3.71 -7.04
C LEU A 64 -4.80 -3.97 -7.37
N ILE A 65 -4.26 -5.05 -6.83
CA ILE A 65 -2.89 -5.50 -7.05
C ILE A 65 -2.96 -7.00 -7.33
N ARG A 66 -2.29 -7.46 -8.38
CA ARG A 66 -2.20 -8.88 -8.73
C ARG A 66 -0.82 -9.43 -8.38
N GLU A 67 -0.75 -10.56 -7.71
CA GLU A 67 0.49 -11.29 -7.44
C GLU A 67 1.26 -11.56 -8.73
N GLY A 68 2.58 -11.37 -8.70
CA GLY A 68 3.48 -11.57 -9.84
C GLY A 68 3.60 -10.40 -10.80
N ASP A 69 2.66 -9.44 -10.80
CA ASP A 69 2.75 -8.24 -11.63
C ASP A 69 3.94 -7.36 -11.23
N ILE A 70 4.44 -6.58 -12.17
CA ILE A 70 5.48 -5.57 -11.92
C ILE A 70 4.81 -4.21 -11.72
N GLY A 71 5.23 -3.48 -10.67
CA GLY A 71 4.72 -2.14 -10.41
C GLY A 71 5.57 -1.41 -9.36
N ASP A 72 5.77 -0.11 -9.58
CA ASP A 72 6.60 0.77 -8.75
C ASP A 72 5.76 1.74 -7.89
N TRP A 73 4.58 1.30 -7.49
CA TRP A 73 3.63 2.07 -6.69
C TRP A 73 3.01 1.22 -5.58
N MET A 74 2.49 1.90 -4.58
CA MET A 74 1.74 1.33 -3.46
C MET A 74 0.41 2.04 -3.27
N LEU A 75 -0.48 1.44 -2.48
CA LEU A 75 -1.77 2.01 -2.09
C LEU A 75 -1.77 2.35 -0.60
N ILE A 76 -2.43 3.45 -0.25
CA ILE A 76 -2.94 3.71 1.09
C ILE A 76 -4.46 3.64 1.00
N ILE A 77 -5.08 2.75 1.75
CA ILE A 77 -6.53 2.58 1.74
C ILE A 77 -7.18 3.76 2.46
N LEU A 78 -7.97 4.55 1.72
CA LEU A 78 -8.70 5.71 2.26
C LEU A 78 -10.05 5.29 2.85
N SER A 79 -10.72 4.33 2.20
CA SER A 79 -11.97 3.73 2.67
C SER A 79 -12.16 2.33 2.09
N GLY A 80 -13.00 1.52 2.74
CA GLY A 80 -13.29 0.16 2.31
C GLY A 80 -12.38 -0.89 2.94
N THR A 81 -12.57 -2.14 2.50
CA THR A 81 -11.91 -3.34 3.04
C THR A 81 -11.31 -4.15 1.89
N VAL A 82 -10.07 -4.60 2.07
CA VAL A 82 -9.30 -5.34 1.05
C VAL A 82 -8.85 -6.69 1.61
N ASP A 83 -9.06 -7.74 0.82
CA ASP A 83 -8.56 -9.10 1.06
C ASP A 83 -7.17 -9.24 0.45
N VAL A 84 -6.19 -9.68 1.24
CA VAL A 84 -4.82 -9.94 0.78
C VAL A 84 -4.60 -11.43 0.75
N THR A 85 -4.34 -11.97 -0.46
CA THR A 85 -4.21 -13.40 -0.69
C THR A 85 -2.92 -13.72 -1.43
N LYS A 86 -2.40 -14.93 -1.21
CA LYS A 86 -1.21 -15.45 -1.89
C LYS A 86 -1.48 -16.83 -2.44
N GLN A 87 -1.07 -17.07 -3.70
CA GLN A 87 -1.11 -18.41 -4.29
C GLN A 87 -0.11 -19.31 -3.57
N THR A 88 -0.53 -20.51 -3.20
CA THR A 88 0.30 -21.56 -2.59
C THR A 88 0.56 -22.67 -3.59
N GLU A 89 1.74 -23.31 -3.49
CA GLU A 89 2.12 -24.40 -4.40
C GLU A 89 1.24 -25.64 -4.27
N GLU A 90 0.60 -25.84 -3.10
CA GLU A 90 -0.16 -27.05 -2.76
C GLU A 90 -1.68 -26.93 -2.97
N GLY A 91 -2.20 -25.80 -3.43
CA GLY A 91 -3.64 -25.60 -3.44
C GLY A 91 -4.21 -24.88 -4.65
N ASP A 92 -5.38 -25.35 -5.12
CA ASP A 92 -6.18 -24.68 -6.14
C ASP A 92 -6.73 -23.32 -5.69
N LYS A 93 -6.69 -23.03 -4.37
CA LYS A 93 -7.22 -21.79 -3.79
C LYS A 93 -6.13 -20.97 -3.13
N PRO A 94 -6.10 -19.65 -3.38
CA PRO A 94 -5.15 -18.78 -2.72
C PRO A 94 -5.38 -18.75 -1.20
N SER A 95 -4.27 -18.72 -0.45
CA SER A 95 -4.28 -18.58 1.00
C SER A 95 -4.48 -17.13 1.41
N ARG A 96 -5.38 -16.85 2.35
CA ARG A 96 -5.59 -15.51 2.88
C ARG A 96 -4.47 -15.15 3.86
N LEU A 97 -3.76 -14.07 3.55
CA LEU A 97 -2.72 -13.52 4.42
C LEU A 97 -3.28 -12.53 5.44
N ALA A 98 -4.20 -11.66 4.99
CA ALA A 98 -4.80 -10.61 5.84
C ALA A 98 -6.09 -10.06 5.24
N VAL A 99 -6.89 -9.43 6.08
CA VAL A 99 -7.95 -8.48 5.68
C VAL A 99 -7.55 -7.13 6.23
N VAL A 100 -7.45 -6.14 5.37
CA VAL A 100 -7.00 -4.79 5.73
C VAL A 100 -8.06 -3.75 5.43
N LYS A 101 -8.00 -2.64 6.16
CA LYS A 101 -8.98 -1.55 6.09
C LYS A 101 -8.26 -0.21 5.93
N GLN A 102 -9.02 0.86 6.09
CA GLN A 102 -8.57 2.25 6.09
C GLN A 102 -7.24 2.42 6.85
N GLY A 103 -6.33 3.20 6.28
CA GLY A 103 -4.99 3.46 6.82
C GLY A 103 -3.93 2.43 6.43
N ALA A 104 -4.33 1.25 5.94
CA ALA A 104 -3.37 0.22 5.54
C ALA A 104 -2.61 0.61 4.27
N ALA A 105 -1.32 0.25 4.25
CA ALA A 105 -0.45 0.34 3.09
C ALA A 105 -0.35 -1.02 2.39
N LEU A 106 -0.45 -1.05 1.06
CA LEU A 106 -0.39 -2.26 0.23
C LEU A 106 0.54 -2.06 -0.97
N GLY A 107 1.36 -3.06 -1.27
CA GLY A 107 2.26 -3.06 -2.43
C GLY A 107 3.55 -2.26 -2.21
N GLU A 108 3.86 -1.85 -0.99
CA GLU A 108 5.04 -1.08 -0.62
C GLU A 108 6.34 -1.83 -0.87
N MET A 109 6.36 -3.16 -0.74
CA MET A 109 7.54 -3.98 -0.98
C MET A 109 8.03 -3.80 -2.41
N SER A 110 7.20 -4.09 -3.40
CA SER A 110 7.54 -3.97 -4.82
C SER A 110 7.85 -2.52 -5.23
N MET A 111 7.20 -1.53 -4.61
CA MET A 111 7.54 -0.12 -4.83
C MET A 111 8.98 0.16 -4.40
N LEU A 112 9.48 -0.45 -3.33
CA LEU A 112 10.80 -0.19 -2.77
C LEU A 112 11.91 -1.03 -3.44
N ASP A 113 11.69 -2.35 -3.61
CA ASP A 113 12.70 -3.30 -4.08
C ASP A 113 12.63 -3.65 -5.57
N ALA A 114 11.58 -3.18 -6.28
CA ALA A 114 11.31 -3.49 -7.69
C ALA A 114 11.05 -4.99 -7.98
N ALA A 115 10.84 -5.81 -6.96
CA ALA A 115 10.44 -7.20 -7.12
C ALA A 115 8.97 -7.30 -7.60
N PRO A 116 8.57 -8.43 -8.21
CA PRO A 116 7.16 -8.68 -8.52
C PRO A 116 6.27 -8.60 -7.28
N ARG A 117 5.00 -8.26 -7.48
CA ARG A 117 4.00 -8.20 -6.40
C ARG A 117 3.96 -9.49 -5.60
N TYR A 118 4.15 -9.39 -4.30
CA TYR A 118 4.23 -10.55 -3.40
C TYR A 118 2.89 -11.27 -3.24
N ALA A 119 1.77 -10.54 -3.29
CA ALA A 119 0.42 -11.04 -3.04
C ALA A 119 -0.60 -10.28 -3.88
N SER A 120 -1.78 -10.86 -4.04
CA SER A 120 -2.96 -10.21 -4.64
C SER A 120 -3.74 -9.46 -3.57
N CYS A 121 -4.29 -8.29 -3.96
CA CYS A 121 -5.15 -7.46 -3.12
C CYS A 121 -6.48 -7.26 -3.84
N THR A 122 -7.58 -7.75 -3.27
CA THR A 122 -8.92 -7.71 -3.89
C THR A 122 -9.89 -6.96 -2.99
N ALA A 123 -10.66 -6.04 -3.54
CA ALA A 123 -11.67 -5.28 -2.83
C ALA A 123 -12.80 -6.20 -2.35
N ILE A 124 -13.10 -6.21 -1.04
CA ILE A 124 -14.26 -6.91 -0.47
C ILE A 124 -15.53 -6.07 -0.66
N GLU A 125 -15.39 -4.77 -0.50
CA GLU A 125 -16.43 -3.75 -0.69
C GLU A 125 -15.90 -2.62 -1.58
N ALA A 126 -16.67 -1.56 -1.82
CA ALA A 126 -16.17 -0.41 -2.56
C ALA A 126 -14.96 0.22 -1.83
N VAL A 127 -13.85 0.39 -2.54
CA VAL A 127 -12.57 0.89 -2.00
C VAL A 127 -12.22 2.21 -2.68
N GLU A 128 -11.80 3.19 -1.86
CA GLU A 128 -10.99 4.32 -2.32
C GLU A 128 -9.56 4.18 -1.78
N ALA A 129 -8.58 4.49 -2.61
CA ALA A 129 -7.17 4.44 -2.22
C ALA A 129 -6.38 5.59 -2.83
N ALA A 130 -5.38 6.06 -2.09
CA ALA A 130 -4.35 6.97 -2.57
C ALA A 130 -3.16 6.16 -3.10
N VAL A 131 -2.63 6.54 -4.26
CA VAL A 131 -1.51 5.84 -4.91
C VAL A 131 -0.24 6.62 -4.70
N LEU A 132 0.77 6.01 -4.09
CA LEU A 132 2.11 6.57 -3.96
C LEU A 132 3.07 5.80 -4.87
N SER A 133 3.61 6.47 -5.89
CA SER A 133 4.61 5.87 -6.77
C SER A 133 6.03 6.18 -6.29
N ARG A 134 7.01 5.37 -6.73
CA ARG A 134 8.43 5.64 -6.50
C ARG A 134 8.84 7.02 -7.04
N ALA A 135 8.32 7.41 -8.20
CA ALA A 135 8.55 8.73 -8.78
C ALA A 135 8.01 9.86 -7.89
N ALA A 136 6.82 9.69 -7.30
CA ALA A 136 6.25 10.65 -6.35
C ALA A 136 7.08 10.77 -5.07
N VAL A 137 7.63 9.67 -4.57
CA VAL A 137 8.56 9.69 -3.42
C VAL A 137 9.84 10.47 -3.77
N ALA A 138 10.41 10.24 -4.96
CA ALA A 138 11.59 10.97 -5.43
C ALA A 138 11.31 12.47 -5.58
N GLU A 139 10.16 12.84 -6.14
CA GLU A 139 9.72 14.24 -6.26
C GLU A 139 9.51 14.88 -4.89
N LEU A 140 8.88 14.16 -3.94
CA LEU A 140 8.70 14.65 -2.57
C LEU A 140 10.04 14.91 -1.87
N ILE A 141 11.04 14.03 -2.05
CA ILE A 141 12.38 14.21 -1.49
C ILE A 141 13.06 15.44 -2.11
N HIS A 142 12.86 15.68 -3.41
CA HIS A 142 13.44 16.81 -4.11
C HIS A 142 12.81 18.14 -3.69
N SER A 143 11.48 18.22 -3.66
CA SER A 143 10.72 19.45 -3.39
C SER A 143 10.54 19.73 -1.90
N HIS A 144 10.36 18.68 -1.09
CA HIS A 144 10.12 18.75 0.37
C HIS A 144 11.00 17.73 1.12
N PRO A 145 12.33 17.94 1.23
CA PRO A 145 13.27 16.93 1.74
C PRO A 145 12.92 16.38 3.13
N THR A 146 12.47 17.25 4.03
CA THR A 146 12.07 16.84 5.40
C THR A 146 10.86 15.90 5.37
N THR A 147 9.85 16.22 4.58
CA THR A 147 8.65 15.38 4.41
C THR A 147 9.01 14.05 3.76
N GLY A 148 9.84 14.09 2.70
CA GLY A 148 10.34 12.89 2.03
C GLY A 148 11.09 11.96 2.97
N ALA A 149 11.97 12.52 3.83
CA ALA A 149 12.70 11.74 4.84
C ALA A 149 11.74 11.09 5.86
N LYS A 150 10.75 11.82 6.38
CA LYS A 150 9.74 11.27 7.29
C LYS A 150 8.96 10.11 6.65
N VAL A 151 8.53 10.25 5.39
CA VAL A 151 7.84 9.21 4.64
C VAL A 151 8.70 7.96 4.51
N LEU A 152 9.99 8.10 4.16
CA LEU A 152 10.91 6.96 4.06
C LEU A 152 11.13 6.27 5.41
N VAL A 153 11.34 7.02 6.48
CA VAL A 153 11.48 6.47 7.83
C VAL A 153 10.22 5.68 8.19
N LYS A 154 9.03 6.23 7.92
CA LYS A 154 7.76 5.55 8.21
C LYS A 154 7.57 4.28 7.39
N LEU A 155 7.92 4.29 6.10
CA LEU A 155 7.93 3.07 5.27
C LEU A 155 8.85 1.99 5.85
N THR A 156 10.04 2.37 6.31
CA THR A 156 10.97 1.45 6.96
C THR A 156 10.38 0.85 8.24
N GLN A 157 9.72 1.68 9.07
CA GLN A 157 9.04 1.22 10.29
C GLN A 157 7.91 0.24 9.99
N LEU A 158 7.09 0.51 8.94
CA LEU A 158 6.04 -0.39 8.49
C LEU A 158 6.59 -1.76 8.08
N LEU A 159 7.67 -1.80 7.31
CA LEU A 159 8.32 -3.04 6.90
C LEU A 159 8.92 -3.79 8.10
N ALA A 160 9.59 -3.10 9.01
CA ALA A 160 10.13 -3.68 10.23
C ALA A 160 9.02 -4.30 11.11
N GLN A 161 7.87 -3.63 11.22
CA GLN A 161 6.71 -4.15 11.95
C GLN A 161 6.14 -5.41 11.27
N ARG A 162 6.01 -5.42 9.95
CA ARG A 162 5.56 -6.60 9.18
C ARG A 162 6.50 -7.78 9.36
N LEU A 163 7.82 -7.54 9.29
CA LEU A 163 8.82 -8.58 9.52
C LEU A 163 8.68 -9.18 10.92
N ARG A 164 8.56 -8.36 11.96
CA ARG A 164 8.33 -8.84 13.34
C ARG A 164 7.06 -9.67 13.46
N ASN A 165 5.97 -9.22 12.87
CA ASN A 165 4.68 -9.91 12.91
C ASN A 165 4.78 -11.29 12.23
N THR A 166 5.39 -11.35 11.04
CA THR A 166 5.59 -12.60 10.30
C THR A 166 6.51 -13.57 11.06
N SER A 167 7.61 -13.07 11.62
CA SER A 167 8.54 -13.87 12.44
C SER A 167 7.82 -14.47 13.66
N ASN A 168 7.01 -13.68 14.35
CA ASN A 168 6.24 -14.15 15.51
C ASN A 168 5.19 -15.21 15.12
N GLN A 169 4.55 -15.07 13.96
CA GLN A 169 3.62 -16.08 13.44
C GLN A 169 4.34 -17.38 13.12
N LEU A 170 5.50 -17.31 12.47
CA LEU A 170 6.32 -18.48 12.15
C LEU A 170 6.74 -19.24 13.42
N VAL A 171 7.24 -18.52 14.44
CA VAL A 171 7.61 -19.14 15.73
C VAL A 171 6.42 -19.87 16.36
N LYS A 172 5.23 -19.25 16.36
CA LYS A 172 4.01 -19.89 16.88
C LYS A 172 3.65 -21.16 16.12
N GLN A 173 3.75 -21.14 14.78
CA GLN A 173 3.47 -22.31 13.95
C GLN A 173 4.46 -23.45 14.22
N LEU A 174 5.76 -23.16 14.32
CA LEU A 174 6.78 -24.15 14.65
C LEU A 174 6.55 -24.77 16.04
N GLN A 175 6.19 -23.97 17.04
CA GLN A 175 5.86 -24.46 18.38
C GLN A 175 4.63 -25.38 18.39
N ASN A 176 3.64 -25.13 17.55
CA ASN A 176 2.44 -25.95 17.43
C ASN A 176 2.71 -27.27 16.66
N ALA A 177 3.67 -27.29 15.74
CA ALA A 177 4.02 -28.45 14.94
C ALA A 177 4.88 -29.47 15.73
N ILE A 178 5.47 -29.06 16.87
CA ILE A 178 6.32 -29.91 17.73
C ILE A 178 5.48 -30.60 18.85
N LYS A 179 4.24 -30.19 19.04
CA LYS A 179 3.29 -30.84 19.96
C LYS A 179 2.48 -31.93 19.28
#